data_eb7a056b6632bd3ab9bbbe4a407016fa
#
_entry.id   eb7a056b6632bd3ab9bbbe4a407016fa
#
_cell.length_a   1.000
_cell.length_b   1.000
_cell.length_c   1.000
_cell.angle_alpha   90.00
_cell.angle_beta   90.00
_cell.angle_gamma   90.00
#
_symmetry.space_group_name_H-M   'P 1'
#
loop_
_entity.id
_entity.type
_entity.pdbx_description
1 polymer ?
#
loop_
_entity_poly.entity_id
_entity_poly.type
_entity_poly.pdbx_seq_one_letter_code
_entity_poly.pdbx_strand_id
1 'polypeptide(L)'
;MPITNKDKELMNKVFEDINENKILAELQKEYDVFNLLTYNEYDVNEKLQYNPFHTEQFRLLSRDEKSKLLELNNQLEAKRSEIYRYYKEESGLSLNKSEIEKYYLPGNEEIQDLKRRIAEQETRVEFFDALYEAFKNQGWQMKQFLQNLREGY
;
A
#
# COMPACT_ATOMS: atom_id res chain seq x y z
N MET A 1 17.26 -22.06 9.10
CA MET A 1 18.53 -21.48 8.63
C MET A 1 18.60 -20.01 9.03
N PRO A 2 19.76 -19.56 9.49
CA PRO A 2 19.91 -18.11 9.71
C PRO A 2 19.81 -17.37 8.38
N ILE A 3 19.33 -16.15 8.43
CA ILE A 3 19.25 -15.27 7.26
C ILE A 3 20.66 -15.04 6.73
N THR A 4 20.89 -15.34 5.44
CA THR A 4 22.21 -15.15 4.80
C THR A 4 22.49 -13.68 4.53
N ASN A 5 23.75 -13.33 4.30
CA ASN A 5 24.09 -11.96 3.88
C ASN A 5 23.41 -11.57 2.58
N LYS A 6 23.24 -12.51 1.66
CA LYS A 6 22.52 -12.28 0.40
C LYS A 6 21.05 -11.96 0.63
N ASP A 7 20.41 -12.66 1.58
CA ASP A 7 19.03 -12.39 1.95
C ASP A 7 18.89 -10.98 2.57
N LYS A 8 19.85 -10.60 3.43
CA LYS A 8 19.89 -9.26 4.02
C LYS A 8 20.08 -8.17 2.97
N GLU A 9 20.96 -8.40 1.99
CA GLU A 9 21.16 -7.46 0.90
C GLU A 9 19.91 -7.30 0.04
N LEU A 10 19.23 -8.41 -0.27
CA LEU A 10 17.98 -8.40 -1.02
C LEU A 10 16.87 -7.68 -0.25
N MET A 11 16.75 -7.95 1.05
CA MET A 11 15.80 -7.26 1.92
C MET A 11 16.09 -5.77 2.01
N ASN A 12 17.36 -5.38 2.19
CA ASN A 12 17.77 -3.97 2.23
C ASN A 12 17.44 -3.25 0.94
N LYS A 13 17.64 -3.90 -0.21
CA LYS A 13 17.28 -3.34 -1.51
C LYS A 13 15.77 -3.10 -1.62
N VAL A 14 14.96 -4.06 -1.19
CA VAL A 14 13.50 -3.91 -1.16
C VAL A 14 13.10 -2.75 -0.25
N PHE A 15 13.73 -2.61 0.91
CA PHE A 15 13.46 -1.52 1.84
C PHE A 15 13.95 -0.16 1.33
N GLU A 16 15.06 -0.11 0.59
CA GLU A 16 15.51 1.11 -0.07
C GLU A 16 14.49 1.59 -1.11
N ASP A 17 13.99 0.67 -1.95
CA ASP A 17 12.95 0.98 -2.93
C ASP A 17 11.68 1.52 -2.25
N ILE A 18 11.30 0.96 -1.10
CA ILE A 18 10.18 1.42 -0.29
C ILE A 18 10.47 2.81 0.30
N ASN A 19 11.68 3.08 0.73
CA ASN A 19 12.08 4.33 1.38
C ASN A 19 12.19 5.54 0.44
N GLU A 20 12.16 5.36 -0.86
CA GLU A 20 12.08 6.47 -1.81
C GLU A 20 10.81 7.31 -1.60
N ASN A 21 9.75 6.72 -1.04
CA ASN A 21 8.51 7.41 -0.75
C ASN A 21 8.38 7.66 0.75
N LYS A 22 8.19 8.92 1.13
CA LYS A 22 8.05 9.33 2.54
C LYS A 22 6.91 8.59 3.26
N ILE A 23 5.78 8.36 2.60
CA ILE A 23 4.64 7.66 3.18
C ILE A 23 5.03 6.20 3.50
N LEU A 24 5.71 5.53 2.59
CA LEU A 24 6.19 4.16 2.79
C LEU A 24 7.18 4.08 3.94
N ALA A 25 8.11 5.04 4.04
CA ALA A 25 9.06 5.09 5.13
C ALA A 25 8.38 5.25 6.50
N GLU A 26 7.38 6.11 6.59
CA GLU A 26 6.60 6.31 7.81
C GLU A 26 5.81 5.05 8.21
N LEU A 27 5.15 4.40 7.25
CA LEU A 27 4.41 3.15 7.47
C LEU A 27 5.32 2.01 7.89
N GLN A 28 6.47 1.88 7.24
CA GLN A 28 7.47 0.87 7.58
C GLN A 28 7.93 0.99 9.03
N LYS A 29 8.16 2.23 9.48
CA LYS A 29 8.58 2.53 10.84
C LYS A 29 7.45 2.29 11.85
N GLU A 30 6.23 2.73 11.54
CA GLU A 30 5.05 2.56 12.40
C GLU A 30 4.77 1.09 12.70
N TYR A 31 4.86 0.23 11.70
CA TYR A 31 4.56 -1.20 11.84
C TYR A 31 5.78 -2.07 12.15
N ASP A 32 6.98 -1.48 12.20
CA ASP A 32 8.23 -2.22 12.47
C ASP A 32 8.37 -3.47 11.58
N VAL A 33 8.22 -3.25 10.28
CA VAL A 33 8.11 -4.31 9.26
C VAL A 33 9.28 -5.30 9.31
N PHE A 34 10.49 -4.77 9.51
CA PHE A 34 11.69 -5.63 9.57
C PHE A 34 11.59 -6.68 10.67
N ASN A 35 11.25 -6.26 11.90
CA ASN A 35 11.12 -7.18 13.03
C ASN A 35 9.96 -8.15 12.86
N LEU A 36 8.84 -7.67 12.27
CA LEU A 36 7.68 -8.53 12.04
C LEU A 36 7.94 -9.63 11.00
N LEU A 37 8.72 -9.33 9.97
CA LEU A 37 8.97 -10.26 8.86
C LEU A 37 10.20 -11.15 9.03
N THR A 38 11.12 -10.82 9.95
CA THR A 38 12.30 -11.63 10.21
C THR A 38 12.06 -12.64 11.33
N TYR A 39 12.73 -13.78 11.24
CA TYR A 39 12.68 -14.82 12.28
C TYR A 39 14.00 -15.60 12.29
N ASN A 40 14.26 -16.27 13.41
CA ASN A 40 15.39 -17.16 13.60
C ASN A 40 14.96 -18.44 14.33
N GLU A 41 15.90 -19.34 14.62
CA GLU A 41 15.62 -20.60 15.30
C GLU A 41 15.05 -20.44 16.71
N TYR A 42 15.30 -19.29 17.36
CA TYR A 42 14.87 -19.04 18.74
C TYR A 42 13.45 -18.46 18.82
N ASP A 43 13.03 -17.69 17.83
CA ASP A 43 11.74 -16.97 17.87
C ASP A 43 10.70 -17.48 16.85
N VAL A 44 11.08 -18.42 15.97
CA VAL A 44 10.20 -18.89 14.89
C VAL A 44 8.90 -19.53 15.42
N ASN A 45 8.95 -20.26 16.52
CA ASN A 45 7.75 -20.87 17.10
C ASN A 45 6.74 -19.82 17.56
N GLU A 46 7.21 -18.79 18.26
CA GLU A 46 6.37 -17.69 18.72
C GLU A 46 5.80 -16.92 17.53
N LYS A 47 6.64 -16.55 16.58
CA LYS A 47 6.20 -15.82 15.37
C LYS A 47 5.23 -16.62 14.52
N LEU A 48 5.41 -17.93 14.41
CA LEU A 48 4.45 -18.79 13.71
C LEU A 48 3.10 -18.82 14.42
N GLN A 49 3.10 -18.83 15.74
CA GLN A 49 1.89 -18.79 16.54
C GLN A 49 1.08 -17.50 16.31
N TYR A 50 1.74 -16.36 16.19
CA TYR A 50 1.10 -15.07 15.95
C TYR A 50 0.86 -14.74 14.48
N ASN A 51 1.44 -15.49 13.55
CA ASN A 51 1.32 -15.22 12.13
C ASN A 51 -0.12 -15.12 11.61
N PRO A 52 -1.06 -16.02 11.99
CA PRO A 52 -2.45 -15.88 11.54
C PRO A 52 -3.11 -14.59 11.99
N PHE A 53 -2.79 -14.12 13.19
CA PHE A 53 -3.28 -12.86 13.72
C PHE A 53 -2.78 -11.67 12.89
N HIS A 54 -1.48 -11.61 12.62
CA HIS A 54 -0.89 -10.55 11.79
C HIS A 54 -1.43 -10.61 10.35
N THR A 55 -1.55 -11.79 9.78
CA THR A 55 -2.10 -11.98 8.44
C THR A 55 -3.51 -11.39 8.35
N GLU A 56 -4.38 -11.69 9.32
CA GLU A 56 -5.74 -11.17 9.35
C GLU A 56 -5.77 -9.66 9.61
N GLN A 57 -4.92 -9.17 10.50
CA GLN A 57 -4.79 -7.74 10.78
C GLN A 57 -4.48 -6.95 9.51
N PHE A 58 -3.49 -7.39 8.74
CA PHE A 58 -3.10 -6.68 7.53
C PHE A 58 -4.09 -6.87 6.38
N ARG A 59 -4.81 -7.98 6.35
CA ARG A 59 -5.94 -8.15 5.42
C ARG A 59 -7.02 -7.11 5.68
N LEU A 60 -7.38 -6.89 6.95
CA LEU A 60 -8.39 -5.91 7.33
C LEU A 60 -7.94 -4.48 7.07
N LEU A 61 -6.68 -4.17 7.37
CA LEU A 61 -6.11 -2.85 7.08
C LEU A 61 -6.08 -2.56 5.58
N SER A 62 -5.70 -3.54 4.78
CA SER A 62 -5.75 -3.42 3.32
C SER A 62 -7.16 -3.11 2.81
N ARG A 63 -8.15 -3.83 3.32
CA ARG A 63 -9.55 -3.61 2.97
C ARG A 63 -10.01 -2.20 3.33
N ASP A 64 -9.66 -1.72 4.52
CA ASP A 64 -10.05 -0.38 4.98
C ASP A 64 -9.39 0.72 4.13
N GLU A 65 -8.13 0.55 3.77
CA GLU A 65 -7.43 1.50 2.90
C GLU A 65 -8.00 1.50 1.47
N LYS A 66 -8.42 0.34 0.96
CA LYS A 66 -9.12 0.25 -0.34
C LYS A 66 -10.46 0.97 -0.32
N SER A 67 -11.19 0.89 0.80
CA SER A 67 -12.45 1.62 0.96
C SER A 67 -12.25 3.14 0.93
N LYS A 68 -11.18 3.62 1.58
CA LYS A 68 -10.80 5.05 1.53
C LYS A 68 -10.43 5.49 0.11
N LEU A 69 -9.72 4.64 -0.63
CA LEU A 69 -9.37 4.91 -2.01
C LEU A 69 -10.61 5.01 -2.90
N LEU A 70 -11.56 4.10 -2.72
CA LEU A 70 -12.83 4.14 -3.46
C LEU A 70 -13.59 5.43 -3.19
N GLU A 71 -13.65 5.86 -1.93
CA GLU A 71 -14.29 7.12 -1.56
C GLU A 71 -13.63 8.33 -2.24
N LEU A 72 -12.30 8.38 -2.23
CA LEU A 72 -11.55 9.46 -2.90
C LEU A 72 -11.80 9.47 -4.41
N ASN A 73 -11.85 8.32 -5.05
CA ASN A 73 -12.17 8.20 -6.48
C ASN A 73 -13.60 8.70 -6.76
N ASN A 74 -14.55 8.38 -5.90
CA ASN A 74 -15.92 8.86 -6.02
C ASN A 74 -16.01 10.39 -5.85
N GLN A 75 -15.25 10.96 -4.92
CA GLN A 75 -15.14 12.40 -4.74
C GLN A 75 -14.55 13.08 -5.99
N LEU A 76 -13.53 12.48 -6.60
CA LEU A 76 -12.93 13.00 -7.83
C LEU A 76 -13.94 13.01 -8.98
N GLU A 77 -14.67 11.94 -9.18
CA GLU A 77 -15.70 11.87 -10.24
C GLU A 77 -16.83 12.88 -10.01
N ALA A 78 -17.29 13.03 -8.77
CA ALA A 78 -18.31 14.01 -8.41
C ALA A 78 -17.81 15.44 -8.69
N LYS A 79 -16.55 15.73 -8.36
CA LYS A 79 -15.95 17.05 -8.58
C LYS A 79 -15.77 17.35 -10.07
N ARG A 80 -15.32 16.36 -10.83
CA ARG A 80 -15.23 16.49 -12.30
C ARG A 80 -16.57 16.81 -12.92
N SER A 81 -17.63 16.13 -12.50
CA SER A 81 -18.98 16.35 -13.01
C SER A 81 -19.49 17.75 -12.67
N GLU A 82 -19.24 18.22 -11.44
CA GLU A 82 -19.60 19.56 -10.98
C GLU A 82 -18.91 20.63 -11.82
N ILE A 83 -17.60 20.54 -12.01
CA ILE A 83 -16.81 21.50 -12.77
C ILE A 83 -17.18 21.47 -14.24
N TYR A 84 -17.37 20.27 -14.81
CA TYR A 84 -17.81 20.11 -16.19
C TYR A 84 -19.13 20.83 -16.43
N ARG A 85 -20.11 20.62 -15.54
CA ARG A 85 -21.43 21.29 -15.62
C ARG A 85 -21.30 22.79 -15.53
N TYR A 86 -20.48 23.31 -14.62
CA TYR A 86 -20.23 24.74 -14.51
C TYR A 86 -19.71 25.34 -15.82
N TYR A 87 -18.67 24.77 -16.40
CA TYR A 87 -18.11 25.29 -17.65
C TYR A 87 -19.02 25.08 -18.85
N LYS A 88 -19.81 24.04 -18.88
CA LYS A 88 -20.74 23.77 -19.97
C LYS A 88 -21.99 24.65 -19.93
N GLU A 89 -22.55 24.90 -18.76
CA GLU A 89 -23.88 25.48 -18.61
C GLU A 89 -23.87 26.87 -17.94
N GLU A 90 -22.97 27.16 -17.04
CA GLU A 90 -23.03 28.33 -16.16
C GLU A 90 -21.95 29.40 -16.44
N SER A 91 -20.81 29.03 -17.02
CA SER A 91 -19.69 29.95 -17.21
C SER A 91 -19.92 31.06 -18.26
N GLY A 92 -20.92 30.93 -19.08
CA GLY A 92 -21.16 31.84 -20.20
C GLY A 92 -20.21 31.68 -21.37
N LEU A 93 -19.26 30.74 -21.28
CA LEU A 93 -18.33 30.42 -22.35
C LEU A 93 -18.91 29.29 -23.24
N SER A 94 -18.70 29.41 -24.55
CA SER A 94 -19.15 28.38 -25.48
C SER A 94 -18.08 27.34 -25.65
N LEU A 95 -17.93 26.45 -24.65
CA LEU A 95 -16.91 25.43 -24.60
C LEU A 95 -17.48 24.06 -25.03
N ASN A 96 -16.70 23.30 -25.78
CA ASN A 96 -17.04 21.90 -26.05
C ASN A 96 -16.43 20.97 -25.00
N LYS A 97 -16.84 19.69 -25.00
CA LYS A 97 -16.38 18.68 -24.08
C LYS A 97 -14.85 18.54 -24.08
N SER A 98 -14.23 18.51 -25.24
CA SER A 98 -12.79 18.37 -25.38
C SER A 98 -12.01 19.52 -24.76
N GLU A 99 -12.48 20.75 -24.94
CA GLU A 99 -11.86 21.94 -24.34
C GLU A 99 -11.93 21.92 -22.83
N ILE A 100 -13.08 21.54 -22.25
CA ILE A 100 -13.27 21.44 -20.80
C ILE A 100 -12.35 20.37 -20.21
N GLU A 101 -12.35 19.18 -20.81
CA GLU A 101 -11.52 18.06 -20.32
C GLU A 101 -10.02 18.30 -20.44
N LYS A 102 -9.60 19.01 -21.48
CA LYS A 102 -8.18 19.22 -21.77
C LYS A 102 -7.58 20.40 -21.04
N TYR A 103 -8.32 21.50 -20.90
CA TYR A 103 -7.76 22.75 -20.41
C TYR A 103 -8.30 23.19 -19.03
N TYR A 104 -9.54 22.91 -18.72
CA TYR A 104 -10.19 23.43 -17.49
C TYR A 104 -10.19 22.41 -16.34
N LEU A 105 -10.46 21.16 -16.61
CA LEU A 105 -10.43 20.14 -15.55
C LEU A 105 -9.02 19.93 -14.99
N PRO A 106 -7.97 19.72 -15.80
CA PRO A 106 -6.63 19.49 -15.26
C PRO A 106 -6.04 20.66 -14.49
N GLY A 107 -6.45 21.89 -14.81
CA GLY A 107 -5.98 23.10 -14.15
C GLY A 107 -6.70 23.43 -12.83
N ASN A 108 -7.73 22.70 -12.47
CA ASN A 108 -8.49 22.97 -11.25
C ASN A 108 -7.74 22.49 -10.02
N GLU A 109 -7.57 23.37 -9.03
CA GLU A 109 -6.79 23.08 -7.81
C GLU A 109 -7.41 21.96 -6.97
N GLU A 110 -8.75 21.90 -6.88
CA GLU A 110 -9.43 20.84 -6.13
C GLU A 110 -9.28 19.49 -6.79
N ILE A 111 -9.30 19.42 -8.13
CA ILE A 111 -9.01 18.20 -8.90
C ILE A 111 -7.57 17.76 -8.66
N GLN A 112 -6.62 18.68 -8.70
CA GLN A 112 -5.21 18.38 -8.45
C GLN A 112 -4.97 17.86 -7.04
N ASP A 113 -5.62 18.47 -6.04
CA ASP A 113 -5.53 18.03 -4.65
C ASP A 113 -6.11 16.62 -4.47
N LEU A 114 -7.26 16.33 -5.05
CA LEU A 114 -7.86 15.00 -5.00
C LEU A 114 -6.97 13.95 -5.67
N LYS A 115 -6.39 14.26 -6.82
CA LYS A 115 -5.44 13.36 -7.51
C LYS A 115 -4.21 13.08 -6.66
N ARG A 116 -3.67 14.09 -5.97
CA ARG A 116 -2.55 13.92 -5.05
C ARG A 116 -2.93 12.99 -3.89
N ARG A 117 -4.08 13.23 -3.28
CA ARG A 117 -4.59 12.40 -2.17
C ARG A 117 -4.85 10.95 -2.61
N ILE A 118 -5.33 10.76 -3.83
CA ILE A 118 -5.54 9.43 -4.42
C ILE A 118 -4.20 8.71 -4.59
N ALA A 119 -3.17 9.39 -5.12
CA ALA A 119 -1.84 8.81 -5.29
C ALA A 119 -1.23 8.40 -3.94
N GLU A 120 -1.36 9.23 -2.91
CA GLU A 120 -0.91 8.90 -1.55
C GLU A 120 -1.68 7.69 -0.99
N GLN A 121 -2.98 7.63 -1.22
CA GLN A 121 -3.82 6.53 -0.75
C GLN A 121 -3.53 5.22 -1.49
N GLU A 122 -3.24 5.27 -2.79
CA GLU A 122 -2.80 4.10 -3.56
C GLU A 122 -1.51 3.50 -3.00
N THR A 123 -0.57 4.36 -2.60
CA THR A 123 0.67 3.92 -1.94
C THR A 123 0.39 3.18 -0.63
N ARG A 124 -0.56 3.66 0.17
CA ARG A 124 -0.98 2.98 1.41
C ARG A 124 -1.61 1.61 1.13
N VAL A 125 -2.48 1.54 0.14
CA VAL A 125 -3.11 0.27 -0.29
C VAL A 125 -2.04 -0.75 -0.70
N GLU A 126 -1.10 -0.35 -1.54
CA GLU A 126 0.00 -1.22 -1.98
C GLU A 126 0.83 -1.73 -0.81
N PHE A 127 1.12 -0.87 0.15
CA PHE A 127 1.89 -1.25 1.34
C PHE A 127 1.18 -2.36 2.15
N PHE A 128 -0.09 -2.19 2.46
CA PHE A 128 -0.83 -3.17 3.25
C PHE A 128 -1.10 -4.46 2.48
N ASP A 129 -1.35 -4.39 1.17
CA ASP A 129 -1.45 -5.57 0.32
C ASP A 129 -0.15 -6.38 0.31
N ALA A 130 0.99 -5.69 0.18
CA ALA A 130 2.30 -6.32 0.19
C ALA A 130 2.58 -6.99 1.54
N LEU A 131 2.24 -6.35 2.66
CA LEU A 131 2.38 -6.96 3.99
C LEU A 131 1.49 -8.18 4.16
N TYR A 132 0.24 -8.09 3.74
CA TYR A 132 -0.67 -9.24 3.79
C TYR A 132 -0.10 -10.45 3.06
N GLU A 133 0.37 -10.25 1.83
CA GLU A 133 1.00 -11.34 1.05
C GLU A 133 2.28 -11.85 1.71
N ALA A 134 3.12 -10.95 2.25
CA ALA A 134 4.34 -11.32 2.93
C ALA A 134 4.06 -12.19 4.17
N PHE A 135 3.05 -11.86 4.97
CA PHE A 135 2.68 -12.68 6.13
C PHE A 135 2.09 -14.03 5.75
N LYS A 136 1.30 -14.11 4.69
CA LYS A 136 0.83 -15.39 4.15
C LYS A 136 2.02 -16.29 3.78
N ASN A 137 2.98 -15.74 3.06
CA ASN A 137 4.18 -16.47 2.64
C ASN A 137 5.07 -16.82 3.84
N GLN A 138 5.22 -15.92 4.80
CA GLN A 138 6.00 -16.15 6.02
C GLN A 138 5.49 -17.36 6.81
N GLY A 139 4.16 -17.48 6.94
CA GLY A 139 3.56 -18.63 7.64
C GLY A 139 4.01 -19.97 7.06
N TRP A 140 3.98 -20.08 5.76
CA TRP A 140 4.45 -21.27 5.07
C TRP A 140 5.96 -21.47 5.22
N GLN A 141 6.74 -20.42 5.03
CA GLN A 141 8.20 -20.45 5.15
C GLN A 141 8.65 -20.87 6.56
N MET A 142 8.01 -20.35 7.60
CA MET A 142 8.32 -20.70 8.98
C MET A 142 8.00 -22.16 9.29
N LYS A 143 6.94 -22.73 8.73
CA LYS A 143 6.62 -24.15 8.84
C LYS A 143 7.72 -25.02 8.22
N GLN A 144 8.19 -24.64 7.04
CA GLN A 144 9.29 -25.34 6.37
C GLN A 144 10.59 -25.23 7.16
N PHE A 145 10.89 -24.05 7.69
CA PHE A 145 12.06 -23.82 8.52
C PHE A 145 12.05 -24.70 9.77
N LEU A 146 10.92 -24.81 10.46
CA LEU A 146 10.76 -25.67 11.63
C LEU A 146 10.91 -27.15 11.28
N GLN A 147 10.35 -27.57 10.17
CA GLN A 147 10.50 -28.96 9.69
C GLN A 147 11.97 -29.26 9.44
N ASN A 148 12.70 -28.37 8.78
CA ASN A 148 14.13 -28.56 8.52
C ASN A 148 14.93 -28.64 9.82
N LEU A 149 14.61 -27.83 10.83
CA LEU A 149 15.26 -27.90 12.14
C LEU A 149 15.03 -29.27 12.82
N ARG A 150 13.80 -29.81 12.74
CA ARG A 150 13.47 -31.13 13.29
C ARG A 150 14.19 -32.24 12.59
N GLU A 151 14.47 -32.10 11.30
CA GLU A 151 15.19 -33.07 10.47
C GLU A 151 16.73 -32.95 10.59
N GLY A 152 17.22 -32.01 11.42
CA GLY A 152 18.66 -31.84 11.70
C GLY A 152 19.42 -31.00 10.68
N TYR A 153 18.73 -30.13 9.96
CA TYR A 153 19.35 -29.18 9.04
C TYR A 153 19.85 -27.91 9.71
#